data_e6ea5fe05d669c2d6ee0ee26e2fc990e
#
_entry.id   e6ea5fe05d669c2d6ee0ee26e2fc990e
#
_cell.length_a   1.000
_cell.length_b   1.000
_cell.length_c   1.000
_cell.angle_alpha   90.00
_cell.angle_beta   90.00
_cell.angle_gamma   90.00
#
_symmetry.space_group_name_H-M   'P 1'
#
loop_
_entity.id
_entity.type
_entity.pdbx_description
1 polymer ?
#
loop_
_entity_poly.entity_id
_entity_poly.type
_entity_poly.pdbx_seq_one_letter_code
_entity_poly.pdbx_strand_id
1 'polypeptide(L)'
;MTRWTGRYGTGAAHTTTIGVTDLMTSLAIIFILLLTVYITRSSHAESQSQDNKDNVKSVLHDHFSRFGLWVETDLRDPLAIRIVVPENILNFEFGKSSLSPTANAFLSDAMPFYAGVLCGPLREKIDSVVIEGHTDDFGSDTLNLKLSQDRSFSVMVKALEVIQAIQPTAYQCFQELTSASGRGKQDLVYETGHVPNREKSRRVVFKIRLRSIEQRHQALRLAER
;
A
#
# COMPACT_ATOMS: atom_id res chain seq x y z
N MET A 1 -53.70 -49.97 -59.61
CA MET A 1 -52.61 -49.01 -59.63
C MET A 1 -52.98 -47.89 -58.69
N THR A 2 -52.52 -47.92 -57.45
CA THR A 2 -52.81 -46.90 -56.44
C THR A 2 -51.49 -46.30 -56.00
N ARG A 3 -51.32 -45.03 -56.28
CA ARG A 3 -50.08 -44.21 -56.03
C ARG A 3 -50.16 -43.66 -54.61
N TRP A 4 -49.22 -44.06 -53.77
CA TRP A 4 -49.00 -43.52 -52.42
C TRP A 4 -48.11 -42.29 -52.50
N THR A 5 -48.59 -41.13 -52.04
CA THR A 5 -47.81 -39.94 -51.86
C THR A 5 -47.51 -39.73 -50.38
N GLY A 6 -46.33 -40.03 -49.92
CA GLY A 6 -45.88 -39.74 -48.56
C GLY A 6 -45.67 -38.24 -48.40
N ARG A 7 -46.30 -37.61 -47.43
CA ARG A 7 -46.02 -36.27 -46.92
C ARG A 7 -44.99 -36.41 -45.83
N TYR A 8 -43.78 -35.96 -46.10
CA TYR A 8 -42.77 -35.78 -45.05
C TYR A 8 -43.04 -34.47 -44.33
N GLY A 9 -43.32 -34.57 -43.03
CA GLY A 9 -43.50 -33.40 -42.17
C GLY A 9 -42.17 -32.74 -41.83
N THR A 10 -41.96 -31.49 -42.27
CA THR A 10 -40.81 -30.65 -41.99
C THR A 10 -41.05 -29.66 -40.83
N GLY A 11 -41.98 -29.96 -39.91
CA GLY A 11 -42.39 -29.00 -38.89
C GLY A 11 -41.66 -29.06 -37.53
N ALA A 12 -40.95 -30.14 -37.23
CA ALA A 12 -40.42 -30.33 -35.88
C ALA A 12 -38.99 -29.73 -35.66
N ALA A 13 -38.20 -29.55 -36.73
CA ALA A 13 -36.83 -29.05 -36.61
C ALA A 13 -36.74 -27.53 -36.45
N HIS A 14 -37.75 -26.77 -36.91
CA HIS A 14 -37.73 -25.29 -36.87
C HIS A 14 -38.09 -24.71 -35.50
N THR A 15 -38.93 -25.39 -34.71
CA THR A 15 -39.33 -24.91 -33.37
C THR A 15 -38.26 -25.13 -32.30
N THR A 16 -37.45 -26.18 -32.43
CA THR A 16 -36.35 -26.43 -31.50
C THR A 16 -35.17 -25.46 -31.68
N THR A 17 -34.85 -25.05 -32.92
CA THR A 17 -33.81 -24.07 -33.21
C THR A 17 -34.18 -22.67 -32.71
N ILE A 18 -35.43 -22.24 -32.80
CA ILE A 18 -35.88 -20.93 -32.30
C ILE A 18 -35.79 -20.89 -30.77
N GLY A 19 -36.15 -21.96 -30.07
CA GLY A 19 -36.05 -22.01 -28.60
C GLY A 19 -34.62 -21.99 -28.07
N VAL A 20 -33.69 -22.63 -28.77
CA VAL A 20 -32.24 -22.61 -28.38
C VAL A 20 -31.62 -21.25 -28.64
N THR A 21 -31.91 -20.60 -29.76
CA THR A 21 -31.41 -19.25 -30.06
C THR A 21 -31.94 -18.20 -29.08
N ASP A 22 -33.21 -18.29 -28.68
CA ASP A 22 -33.81 -17.40 -27.67
C ASP A 22 -33.14 -17.57 -26.29
N LEU A 23 -32.89 -18.81 -25.86
CA LEU A 23 -32.19 -19.12 -24.64
C LEU A 23 -30.75 -18.56 -24.68
N MET A 24 -30.01 -18.73 -25.79
CA MET A 24 -28.65 -18.23 -25.95
C MET A 24 -28.59 -16.70 -25.97
N THR A 25 -29.55 -16.04 -26.64
CA THR A 25 -29.61 -14.56 -26.63
C THR A 25 -29.96 -14.01 -25.26
N SER A 26 -30.89 -14.61 -24.54
CA SER A 26 -31.25 -14.23 -23.17
C SER A 26 -30.05 -14.39 -22.22
N LEU A 27 -29.33 -15.51 -22.33
CA LEU A 27 -28.10 -15.75 -21.53
C LEU A 27 -27.03 -14.74 -21.87
N ALA A 28 -26.80 -14.40 -23.14
CA ALA A 28 -25.85 -13.42 -23.57
C ALA A 28 -26.17 -12.01 -23.03
N ILE A 29 -27.45 -11.61 -23.04
CA ILE A 29 -27.90 -10.33 -22.48
C ILE A 29 -27.65 -10.28 -20.98
N ILE A 30 -28.02 -11.33 -20.24
CA ILE A 30 -27.76 -11.40 -18.80
C ILE A 30 -26.25 -11.31 -18.51
N PHE A 31 -25.44 -12.03 -19.28
CA PHE A 31 -23.97 -11.98 -19.13
C PHE A 31 -23.41 -10.59 -19.41
N ILE A 32 -23.85 -9.91 -20.46
CA ILE A 32 -23.44 -8.54 -20.78
C ILE A 32 -23.84 -7.57 -19.65
N LEU A 33 -25.07 -7.70 -19.12
CA LEU A 33 -25.52 -6.86 -18.00
C LEU A 33 -24.68 -7.10 -16.74
N LEU A 34 -24.40 -8.36 -16.39
CA LEU A 34 -23.54 -8.69 -15.26
C LEU A 34 -22.12 -8.18 -15.46
N LEU A 35 -21.58 -8.33 -16.66
CA LEU A 35 -20.26 -7.82 -17.02
C LEU A 35 -20.19 -6.29 -16.91
N THR A 36 -21.21 -5.60 -17.42
CA THR A 36 -21.31 -4.13 -17.32
C THR A 36 -21.35 -3.66 -15.87
N VAL A 37 -22.16 -4.30 -15.03
CA VAL A 37 -22.23 -4.01 -13.59
C VAL A 37 -20.90 -4.30 -12.91
N TYR A 38 -20.25 -5.40 -13.25
CA TYR A 38 -18.94 -5.74 -12.72
C TYR A 38 -17.86 -4.70 -13.07
N ILE A 39 -17.77 -4.34 -14.36
CA ILE A 39 -16.79 -3.32 -14.84
C ILE A 39 -17.05 -1.97 -14.16
N THR A 40 -18.31 -1.54 -14.07
CA THR A 40 -18.67 -0.26 -13.44
C THR A 40 -18.30 -0.26 -11.95
N ARG A 41 -18.58 -1.32 -11.22
CA ARG A 41 -18.19 -1.44 -9.81
C ARG A 41 -16.68 -1.46 -9.63
N SER A 42 -15.95 -2.17 -10.50
CA SER A 42 -14.49 -2.24 -10.45
C SER A 42 -13.85 -0.87 -10.70
N SER A 43 -14.30 -0.14 -11.70
CA SER A 43 -13.77 1.20 -12.03
C SER A 43 -14.07 2.23 -10.93
N HIS A 44 -15.25 2.19 -10.31
CA HIS A 44 -15.57 3.06 -9.17
C HIS A 44 -14.70 2.74 -7.95
N ALA A 45 -14.43 1.47 -7.68
CA ALA A 45 -13.56 1.06 -6.58
C ALA A 45 -12.12 1.55 -6.78
N GLU A 46 -11.61 1.46 -8.00
CA GLU A 46 -10.26 1.93 -8.34
C GLU A 46 -10.14 3.45 -8.22
N SER A 47 -11.09 4.22 -8.76
CA SER A 47 -11.15 5.69 -8.63
C SER A 47 -11.18 6.12 -7.16
N GLN A 48 -12.06 5.54 -6.35
CA GLN A 48 -12.16 5.87 -4.93
C GLN A 48 -10.89 5.51 -4.14
N SER A 49 -10.19 4.44 -4.54
CA SER A 49 -8.90 4.08 -3.95
C SER A 49 -7.83 5.12 -4.27
N GLN A 50 -7.79 5.60 -5.51
CA GLN A 50 -6.84 6.63 -5.94
C GLN A 50 -7.12 7.97 -5.23
N ASP A 51 -8.37 8.43 -5.17
CA ASP A 51 -8.75 9.67 -4.49
C ASP A 51 -8.34 9.67 -3.01
N ASN A 52 -8.54 8.53 -2.33
CA ASN A 52 -8.10 8.38 -0.94
C ASN A 52 -6.59 8.44 -0.79
N LYS A 53 -5.85 7.84 -1.71
CA LYS A 53 -4.39 7.86 -1.72
C LYS A 53 -3.86 9.28 -1.94
N ASP A 54 -4.42 10.01 -2.89
CA ASP A 54 -4.02 11.37 -3.20
C ASP A 54 -4.33 12.31 -2.03
N ASN A 55 -5.46 12.13 -1.36
CA ASN A 55 -5.80 12.87 -0.14
C ASN A 55 -4.81 12.59 1.00
N VAL A 56 -4.51 11.33 1.28
CA VAL A 56 -3.54 10.97 2.32
C VAL A 56 -2.14 11.47 1.96
N LYS A 57 -1.74 11.35 0.70
CA LYS A 57 -0.46 11.84 0.21
C LYS A 57 -0.33 13.36 0.36
N SER A 58 -1.37 14.13 0.03
CA SER A 58 -1.40 15.58 0.19
C SER A 58 -1.21 15.99 1.66
N VAL A 59 -1.99 15.42 2.58
CA VAL A 59 -1.87 15.71 4.02
C VAL A 59 -0.46 15.42 4.55
N LEU A 60 0.13 14.31 4.13
CA LEU A 60 1.48 13.94 4.54
C LEU A 60 2.53 14.85 3.88
N HIS A 61 2.37 15.17 2.61
CA HIS A 61 3.31 16.02 1.87
C HIS A 61 3.38 17.41 2.48
N ASP A 62 2.26 18.04 2.78
CA ASP A 62 2.19 19.40 3.35
C ASP A 62 2.94 19.50 4.69
N HIS A 63 2.94 18.41 5.45
CA HIS A 63 3.66 18.38 6.70
C HIS A 63 5.14 18.06 6.54
N PHE A 64 5.46 16.99 5.81
CA PHE A 64 6.84 16.49 5.70
C PHE A 64 7.73 17.33 4.79
N SER A 65 7.15 18.13 3.89
CA SER A 65 7.90 19.10 3.08
C SER A 65 8.68 20.11 3.94
N ARG A 66 8.21 20.44 5.14
CA ARG A 66 8.91 21.32 6.12
C ARG A 66 10.25 20.74 6.60
N PHE A 67 10.36 19.40 6.60
CA PHE A 67 11.61 18.70 6.94
C PHE A 67 12.48 18.39 5.71
N GLY A 68 12.08 18.88 4.51
CA GLY A 68 12.77 18.55 3.27
C GLY A 68 12.59 17.10 2.83
N LEU A 69 11.54 16.42 3.31
CA LEU A 69 11.27 15.03 2.98
C LEU A 69 10.29 14.92 1.81
N TRP A 70 10.48 13.85 1.01
CA TRP A 70 9.61 13.55 -0.12
C TRP A 70 8.61 12.46 0.24
N VAL A 71 7.37 12.71 -0.17
CA VAL A 71 6.28 11.73 -0.10
C VAL A 71 6.04 11.19 -1.51
N GLU A 72 6.34 9.93 -1.70
CA GLU A 72 6.23 9.27 -3.00
C GLU A 72 5.29 8.06 -2.97
N THR A 73 4.85 7.62 -4.14
CA THR A 73 4.07 6.39 -4.30
C THR A 73 5.01 5.21 -4.38
N ASP A 74 4.72 4.11 -3.71
CA ASP A 74 5.45 2.86 -3.89
C ASP A 74 5.10 2.25 -5.26
N LEU A 75 6.12 1.98 -6.07
CA LEU A 75 5.94 1.42 -7.42
C LEU A 75 5.53 -0.06 -7.40
N ARG A 76 5.78 -0.78 -6.30
CA ARG A 76 5.49 -2.20 -6.14
C ARG A 76 4.16 -2.47 -5.42
N ASP A 77 3.70 -1.50 -4.64
CA ASP A 77 2.44 -1.59 -3.88
C ASP A 77 1.58 -0.36 -4.15
N PRO A 78 0.57 -0.47 -5.03
CA PRO A 78 -0.29 0.65 -5.39
C PRO A 78 -1.02 1.29 -4.21
N LEU A 79 -1.21 0.56 -3.10
CA LEU A 79 -1.84 1.05 -1.88
C LEU A 79 -0.85 1.67 -0.89
N ALA A 80 0.44 1.69 -1.20
CA ALA A 80 1.44 2.22 -0.31
C ALA A 80 1.96 3.61 -0.73
N ILE A 81 2.22 4.41 0.30
CA ILE A 81 2.87 5.72 0.24
C ILE A 81 4.18 5.61 1.01
N ARG A 82 5.25 6.19 0.51
CA ARG A 82 6.58 6.15 1.11
C ARG A 82 7.02 7.56 1.48
N ILE A 83 7.50 7.73 2.69
CA ILE A 83 8.21 8.92 3.15
C ILE A 83 9.68 8.52 3.27
N VAL A 84 10.51 9.07 2.40
CA VAL A 84 11.94 8.74 2.35
C VAL A 84 12.70 9.72 3.23
N VAL A 85 13.36 9.20 4.26
CA VAL A 85 14.22 9.98 5.16
C VAL A 85 15.69 9.62 4.87
N PRO A 86 16.45 10.53 4.26
CA PRO A 86 17.83 10.28 3.90
C PRO A 86 18.74 10.27 5.14
N GLU A 87 19.95 9.68 5.00
CA GLU A 87 20.92 9.51 6.07
C GLU A 87 21.37 10.84 6.71
N ASN A 88 21.40 11.94 5.98
CA ASN A 88 21.77 13.24 6.55
C ASN A 88 20.75 13.79 7.58
N ILE A 89 19.52 13.30 7.58
CA ILE A 89 18.47 13.65 8.56
C ILE A 89 18.38 12.56 9.64
N LEU A 90 18.26 11.30 9.23
CA LEU A 90 18.12 10.17 10.14
C LEU A 90 19.37 9.28 10.04
N ASN A 91 20.42 9.71 10.70
CA ASN A 91 21.73 9.07 10.66
C ASN A 91 22.01 8.22 11.91
N PHE A 92 22.95 7.29 11.72
CA PHE A 92 23.40 6.35 12.73
C PHE A 92 24.91 6.47 12.90
N GLU A 93 25.43 6.02 14.03
CA GLU A 93 26.86 5.84 14.16
C GLU A 93 27.37 4.81 13.13
N PHE A 94 28.59 5.02 12.63
CA PHE A 94 29.15 4.15 11.60
C PHE A 94 29.14 2.67 12.01
N GLY A 95 28.56 1.83 11.16
CA GLY A 95 28.45 0.38 11.40
C GLY A 95 27.51 -0.02 12.54
N LYS A 96 26.78 0.92 13.16
CA LYS A 96 25.89 0.68 14.29
C LYS A 96 24.44 1.02 13.95
N SER A 97 23.54 0.68 14.86
CA SER A 97 22.11 1.07 14.86
C SER A 97 21.78 2.16 15.87
N SER A 98 22.79 2.69 16.60
CA SER A 98 22.61 3.80 17.54
C SER A 98 22.27 5.08 16.78
N LEU A 99 21.15 5.71 17.15
CA LEU A 99 20.71 6.97 16.57
C LEU A 99 21.65 8.12 17.01
N SER A 100 22.02 8.98 16.08
CA SER A 100 22.75 10.20 16.38
C SER A 100 21.89 11.23 17.14
N PRO A 101 22.49 12.25 17.74
CA PRO A 101 21.72 13.35 18.34
C PRO A 101 20.78 14.05 17.35
N THR A 102 21.21 14.23 16.10
CA THR A 102 20.39 14.82 15.02
C THR A 102 19.19 13.96 14.69
N ALA A 103 19.38 12.65 14.56
CA ALA A 103 18.28 11.69 14.31
C ALA A 103 17.29 11.67 15.48
N ASN A 104 17.77 11.71 16.72
CA ASN A 104 16.92 11.79 17.90
C ASN A 104 16.08 13.09 17.92
N ALA A 105 16.68 14.24 17.60
CA ALA A 105 15.98 15.51 17.52
C ALA A 105 14.88 15.48 16.43
N PHE A 106 15.21 14.98 15.24
CA PHE A 106 14.26 14.82 14.15
C PHE A 106 13.06 13.94 14.57
N LEU A 107 13.31 12.78 15.19
CA LEU A 107 12.23 11.90 15.63
C LEU A 107 11.39 12.54 16.73
N SER A 108 11.99 13.30 17.63
CA SER A 108 11.27 14.00 18.71
C SER A 108 10.33 15.08 18.18
N ASP A 109 10.67 15.71 17.06
CA ASP A 109 9.87 16.75 16.43
C ASP A 109 8.81 16.16 15.48
N ALA A 110 9.18 15.18 14.66
CA ALA A 110 8.31 14.64 13.63
C ALA A 110 7.26 13.61 14.15
N MET A 111 7.63 12.75 15.10
CA MET A 111 6.81 11.60 15.48
C MET A 111 5.50 11.94 16.17
N PRO A 112 5.38 12.96 17.04
CA PRO A 112 4.10 13.31 17.66
C PRO A 112 3.04 13.72 16.62
N PHE A 113 3.44 14.52 15.64
CA PHE A 113 2.54 14.89 14.53
C PHE A 113 2.18 13.66 13.69
N TYR A 114 3.16 12.84 13.33
CA TYR A 114 2.97 11.65 12.51
C TYR A 114 1.97 10.69 13.16
N ALA A 115 2.15 10.40 14.45
CA ALA A 115 1.22 9.58 15.21
C ALA A 115 -0.18 10.21 15.33
N GLY A 116 -0.25 11.52 15.57
CA GLY A 116 -1.50 12.26 15.65
C GLY A 116 -2.33 12.20 14.37
N VAL A 117 -1.68 12.30 13.21
CA VAL A 117 -2.35 12.21 11.91
C VAL A 117 -2.77 10.78 11.59
N LEU A 118 -1.88 9.81 11.78
CA LEU A 118 -2.16 8.40 11.44
C LEU A 118 -3.16 7.74 12.40
N CYS A 119 -3.09 8.06 13.68
CA CYS A 119 -3.99 7.53 14.70
C CYS A 119 -5.22 8.41 14.95
N GLY A 120 -5.32 9.55 14.27
CA GLY A 120 -6.44 10.47 14.30
C GLY A 120 -7.24 10.43 12.98
N PRO A 121 -7.21 11.53 12.19
CA PRO A 121 -8.09 11.68 11.03
C PRO A 121 -7.85 10.66 9.91
N LEU A 122 -6.68 10.03 9.84
CA LEU A 122 -6.37 9.02 8.83
C LEU A 122 -6.53 7.57 9.29
N ARG A 123 -6.84 7.32 10.58
CA ARG A 123 -6.83 5.97 11.16
C ARG A 123 -7.65 4.95 10.37
N GLU A 124 -8.83 5.33 9.92
CA GLU A 124 -9.72 4.45 9.15
C GLU A 124 -9.20 4.12 7.76
N LYS A 125 -8.30 4.94 7.22
CA LYS A 125 -7.70 4.75 5.90
C LYS A 125 -6.41 3.94 5.94
N ILE A 126 -5.76 3.83 7.11
CA ILE A 126 -4.45 3.19 7.27
C ILE A 126 -4.60 1.73 7.67
N ASP A 127 -3.91 0.85 6.96
CA ASP A 127 -3.78 -0.58 7.28
C ASP A 127 -2.57 -0.83 8.19
N SER A 128 -1.41 -0.39 7.75
CA SER A 128 -0.16 -0.60 8.47
C SER A 128 0.90 0.45 8.12
N VAL A 129 1.90 0.54 8.99
CA VAL A 129 3.11 1.35 8.82
C VAL A 129 4.32 0.45 8.97
N VAL A 130 5.19 0.43 7.98
CA VAL A 130 6.44 -0.31 8.02
C VAL A 130 7.60 0.67 7.99
N ILE A 131 8.46 0.63 9.01
CA ILE A 131 9.72 1.38 9.03
C ILE A 131 10.77 0.51 8.38
N GLU A 132 11.18 0.83 7.15
CA GLU A 132 12.14 0.06 6.37
C GLU A 132 13.53 0.68 6.47
N GLY A 133 14.53 -0.11 6.90
CA GLY A 133 15.94 0.28 6.88
C GLY A 133 16.61 -0.20 5.59
N HIS A 134 17.42 0.67 4.97
CA HIS A 134 18.18 0.36 3.77
C HIS A 134 19.67 0.65 3.96
N THR A 135 20.53 -0.15 3.34
CA THR A 135 21.98 0.04 3.29
C THR A 135 22.44 0.32 1.87
N ASP A 136 23.72 0.64 1.72
CA ASP A 136 24.38 0.63 0.42
C ASP A 136 24.84 -0.78 0.02
N ASP A 137 25.61 -0.87 -1.05
CA ASP A 137 26.15 -2.11 -1.63
C ASP A 137 27.40 -2.64 -0.92
N PHE A 138 27.95 -1.91 0.08
CA PHE A 138 29.17 -2.31 0.77
C PHE A 138 28.89 -3.40 1.82
N GLY A 139 29.71 -4.44 1.85
CA GLY A 139 29.59 -5.54 2.80
C GLY A 139 28.74 -6.72 2.28
N SER A 140 28.61 -7.76 3.12
CA SER A 140 27.83 -8.95 2.78
C SER A 140 26.32 -8.73 2.91
N ASP A 141 25.53 -9.52 2.20
CA ASP A 141 24.06 -9.46 2.24
C ASP A 141 23.52 -9.65 3.65
N THR A 142 24.06 -10.64 4.37
CA THR A 142 23.63 -10.96 5.73
C THR A 142 23.92 -9.82 6.71
N LEU A 143 25.10 -9.19 6.61
CA LEU A 143 25.45 -8.06 7.47
C LEU A 143 24.56 -6.84 7.15
N ASN A 144 24.34 -6.54 5.89
CA ASN A 144 23.47 -5.44 5.48
C ASN A 144 22.03 -5.65 5.89
N LEU A 145 21.52 -6.90 5.75
CA LEU A 145 20.18 -7.23 6.18
C LEU A 145 20.03 -7.06 7.71
N LYS A 146 20.98 -7.60 8.48
CA LYS A 146 20.99 -7.44 9.94
C LYS A 146 21.07 -5.97 10.35
N LEU A 147 22.03 -5.22 9.81
CA LEU A 147 22.23 -3.80 10.15
C LEU A 147 20.99 -2.96 9.82
N SER A 148 20.38 -3.19 8.66
CA SER A 148 19.16 -2.48 8.27
C SER A 148 17.96 -2.82 9.17
N GLN A 149 17.86 -4.08 9.63
CA GLN A 149 16.83 -4.51 10.58
C GLN A 149 17.05 -3.84 11.95
N ASP A 150 18.26 -3.85 12.46
CA ASP A 150 18.61 -3.23 13.76
C ASP A 150 18.34 -1.71 13.72
N ARG A 151 18.65 -1.05 12.60
CA ARG A 151 18.40 0.39 12.40
C ARG A 151 16.91 0.72 12.36
N SER A 152 16.13 0.00 11.57
CA SER A 152 14.69 0.22 11.52
C SER A 152 14.00 -0.02 12.87
N PHE A 153 14.46 -1.03 13.61
CA PHE A 153 13.98 -1.32 14.95
C PHE A 153 14.32 -0.19 15.94
N SER A 154 15.55 0.34 15.91
CA SER A 154 15.94 1.48 16.75
C SER A 154 15.11 2.73 16.47
N VAL A 155 14.77 3.00 15.21
CA VAL A 155 13.86 4.10 14.83
C VAL A 155 12.46 3.86 15.40
N MET A 156 11.94 2.65 15.28
CA MET A 156 10.60 2.30 15.79
C MET A 156 10.54 2.47 17.33
N VAL A 157 11.53 1.95 18.04
CA VAL A 157 11.59 2.07 19.51
C VAL A 157 11.64 3.55 19.91
N LYS A 158 12.52 4.34 19.28
CA LYS A 158 12.59 5.77 19.57
C LYS A 158 11.31 6.53 19.24
N ALA A 159 10.66 6.22 18.14
CA ALA A 159 9.37 6.79 17.78
C ALA A 159 8.32 6.51 18.88
N LEU A 160 8.22 5.25 19.33
CA LEU A 160 7.29 4.85 20.39
C LEU A 160 7.59 5.55 21.72
N GLU A 161 8.86 5.68 22.13
CA GLU A 161 9.25 6.43 23.33
C GLU A 161 8.79 7.88 23.27
N VAL A 162 9.02 8.55 22.13
CA VAL A 162 8.65 9.95 21.93
C VAL A 162 7.14 10.12 21.96
N ILE A 163 6.41 9.25 21.26
CA ILE A 163 4.94 9.28 21.22
C ILE A 163 4.37 9.04 22.62
N GLN A 164 4.91 8.07 23.37
CA GLN A 164 4.47 7.80 24.74
C GLN A 164 4.66 9.02 25.65
N ALA A 165 5.75 9.75 25.48
CA ALA A 165 6.06 10.92 26.29
C ALA A 165 5.22 12.16 25.95
N ILE A 166 4.98 12.40 24.65
CA ILE A 166 4.38 13.66 24.17
C ILE A 166 2.89 13.50 23.80
N GLN A 167 2.49 12.34 23.27
CA GLN A 167 1.13 12.08 22.80
C GLN A 167 0.66 10.67 23.21
N PRO A 168 0.53 10.38 24.51
CA PRO A 168 0.25 9.04 25.01
C PRO A 168 -1.06 8.44 24.51
N THR A 169 -2.03 9.26 24.11
CA THR A 169 -3.31 8.81 23.53
C THR A 169 -3.14 8.12 22.18
N ALA A 170 -2.09 8.44 21.43
CA ALA A 170 -1.77 7.82 20.13
C ALA A 170 -0.85 6.59 20.25
N TYR A 171 -0.28 6.34 21.43
CA TYR A 171 0.76 5.32 21.61
C TYR A 171 0.29 3.91 21.24
N GLN A 172 -0.81 3.45 21.80
CA GLN A 172 -1.31 2.10 21.55
C GLN A 172 -1.66 1.90 20.07
N CYS A 173 -2.38 2.86 19.49
CA CYS A 173 -2.73 2.82 18.06
C CYS A 173 -1.47 2.78 17.18
N PHE A 174 -0.48 3.63 17.46
CA PHE A 174 0.74 3.67 16.66
C PHE A 174 1.55 2.38 16.81
N GLN A 175 1.62 1.80 18.00
CA GLN A 175 2.27 0.51 18.26
C GLN A 175 1.61 -0.62 17.48
N GLU A 176 0.26 -0.68 17.44
CA GLU A 176 -0.49 -1.69 16.69
C GLU A 176 -0.30 -1.56 15.17
N LEU A 177 -0.15 -0.32 14.67
CA LEU A 177 0.03 -0.05 13.25
C LEU A 177 1.45 -0.33 12.75
N THR A 178 2.47 -0.20 13.62
CA THR A 178 3.85 -0.06 13.18
C THR A 178 4.65 -1.34 13.34
N SER A 179 5.47 -1.64 12.34
CA SER A 179 6.47 -2.70 12.33
C SER A 179 7.79 -2.20 11.77
N ALA A 180 8.89 -2.89 12.08
CA ALA A 180 10.22 -2.60 11.57
C ALA A 180 10.70 -3.70 10.62
N SER A 181 11.35 -3.34 9.51
CA SER A 181 11.83 -4.27 8.49
C SER A 181 13.19 -3.84 7.94
N GLY A 182 14.15 -4.76 7.92
CA GLY A 182 15.42 -4.58 7.23
C GLY A 182 15.34 -5.00 5.78
N ARG A 183 15.75 -4.12 4.87
CA ARG A 183 15.79 -4.38 3.41
C ARG A 183 17.21 -4.66 2.91
N GLY A 184 18.24 -4.37 3.75
CA GLY A 184 19.62 -4.48 3.32
C GLY A 184 19.88 -3.68 2.05
N LYS A 185 20.60 -4.26 1.10
CA LYS A 185 20.90 -3.67 -0.21
C LYS A 185 19.92 -4.03 -1.32
N GLN A 186 18.71 -4.51 -0.98
CA GLN A 186 17.75 -4.98 -2.01
C GLN A 186 17.17 -3.86 -2.88
N ASP A 187 17.11 -2.64 -2.38
CA ASP A 187 16.52 -1.50 -3.07
C ASP A 187 17.55 -0.36 -3.21
N LEU A 188 18.69 -0.65 -3.84
CA LEU A 188 19.71 0.35 -4.14
C LEU A 188 19.17 1.46 -5.05
N VAL A 189 19.59 2.68 -4.78
CA VAL A 189 19.36 3.80 -5.67
C VAL A 189 20.52 3.90 -6.65
N TYR A 190 20.22 4.08 -7.91
CA TYR A 190 21.24 4.17 -8.97
C TYR A 190 21.28 5.57 -9.58
N GLU A 191 22.47 5.97 -9.99
CA GLU A 191 22.66 7.13 -10.87
C GLU A 191 22.62 6.74 -12.33
N THR A 192 22.76 7.75 -13.22
CA THR A 192 22.89 7.53 -14.65
C THR A 192 24.08 6.63 -14.94
N GLY A 193 23.87 5.54 -15.69
CA GLY A 193 24.92 4.55 -15.97
C GLY A 193 24.94 3.34 -15.02
N HIS A 194 23.90 3.13 -14.22
CA HIS A 194 23.75 1.97 -13.32
C HIS A 194 24.82 1.90 -12.20
N VAL A 195 25.39 3.04 -11.82
CA VAL A 195 26.30 3.11 -10.67
C VAL A 195 25.46 3.28 -9.39
N PRO A 196 25.64 2.44 -8.35
CA PRO A 196 24.91 2.60 -7.10
C PRO A 196 25.25 3.94 -6.41
N ASN A 197 24.24 4.74 -6.14
CA ASN A 197 24.38 5.91 -5.29
C ASN A 197 24.29 5.48 -3.82
N ARG A 198 25.43 5.34 -3.16
CA ARG A 198 25.52 4.85 -1.78
C ARG A 198 24.85 5.77 -0.78
N GLU A 199 25.02 7.08 -0.95
CA GLU A 199 24.41 8.08 -0.06
C GLU A 199 22.88 8.00 -0.09
N LYS A 200 22.27 8.02 -1.28
CA LYS A 200 20.82 7.89 -1.43
C LYS A 200 20.29 6.49 -1.09
N SER A 201 21.15 5.47 -1.16
CA SER A 201 20.78 4.10 -0.79
C SER A 201 20.68 3.93 0.72
N ARG A 202 21.54 4.58 1.51
CA ARG A 202 21.46 4.61 2.98
C ARG A 202 20.33 5.55 3.40
N ARG A 203 19.19 4.98 3.74
CA ARG A 203 17.97 5.71 4.11
C ARG A 203 17.09 4.90 5.02
N VAL A 204 16.16 5.57 5.66
CA VAL A 204 15.00 4.94 6.30
C VAL A 204 13.73 5.38 5.55
N VAL A 205 12.84 4.44 5.33
CA VAL A 205 11.58 4.69 4.63
C VAL A 205 10.42 4.36 5.58
N PHE A 206 9.53 5.33 5.80
CA PHE A 206 8.25 5.06 6.44
C PHE A 206 7.26 4.72 5.34
N LYS A 207 6.94 3.44 5.23
CA LYS A 207 5.98 2.93 4.26
C LYS A 207 4.61 2.80 4.91
N ILE A 208 3.67 3.62 4.46
CA ILE A 208 2.29 3.64 4.94
C ILE A 208 1.44 2.89 3.94
N ARG A 209 0.80 1.80 4.36
CA ARG A 209 -0.13 1.07 3.53
C ARG A 209 -1.56 1.48 3.85
N LEU A 210 -2.31 1.78 2.81
CA LEU A 210 -3.72 2.13 2.92
C LEU A 210 -4.59 0.86 2.90
N ARG A 211 -5.72 0.92 3.58
CA ARG A 211 -6.72 -0.15 3.51
C ARG A 211 -7.36 -0.18 2.14
N SER A 212 -7.54 -1.38 1.60
CA SER A 212 -8.38 -1.57 0.42
C SER A 212 -9.85 -1.21 0.73
N ILE A 213 -10.65 -1.07 -0.31
CA ILE A 213 -12.09 -0.79 -0.15
C ILE A 213 -12.77 -1.93 0.58
N GLU A 214 -12.43 -3.18 0.26
CA GLU A 214 -12.97 -4.36 0.93
C GLU A 214 -12.65 -4.40 2.42
N GLN A 215 -11.39 -4.12 2.79
CA GLN A 215 -10.96 -4.05 4.18
C GLN A 215 -11.72 -2.98 4.97
N ARG A 216 -11.98 -1.81 4.36
CA ARG A 216 -12.77 -0.74 4.99
C ARG A 216 -14.22 -1.15 5.20
N HIS A 217 -14.87 -1.75 4.21
CA HIS A 217 -16.24 -2.26 4.35
C HIS A 217 -16.35 -3.36 5.41
N GLN A 218 -15.35 -4.22 5.52
CA GLN A 218 -15.31 -5.26 6.55
C GLN A 218 -15.15 -4.65 7.94
N ALA A 219 -14.26 -3.66 8.12
CA ALA A 219 -14.09 -2.97 9.39
C ALA A 219 -15.36 -2.27 9.86
N LEU A 220 -16.09 -1.59 8.97
CA LEU A 220 -17.37 -0.96 9.29
C LEU A 220 -18.42 -1.97 9.76
N ARG A 221 -18.56 -3.10 9.08
CA ARG A 221 -19.50 -4.17 9.48
C ARG A 221 -19.17 -4.78 10.85
N LEU A 222 -17.90 -4.81 11.23
CA LEU A 222 -17.48 -5.31 12.55
C LEU A 222 -17.72 -4.29 13.66
N ALA A 223 -17.68 -2.99 13.37
CA ALA A 223 -17.96 -1.92 14.32
C ALA A 223 -19.45 -1.74 14.62
N GLU A 224 -20.34 -2.24 13.74
CA GLU A 224 -21.81 -2.22 13.90
C GLU A 224 -22.36 -3.41 14.71
N ARG A 225 -21.50 -4.34 15.15
CA ARG A 225 -21.85 -5.51 15.98
C ARG A 225 -21.46 -5.31 17.44
#